data_4ac6ed9be307cd63946f828facece631
#
_entry.id   4ac6ed9be307cd63946f828facece631
#
_cell.length_a   1.000
_cell.length_b   1.000
_cell.length_c   1.000
_cell.angle_alpha   90.00
_cell.angle_beta   90.00
_cell.angle_gamma   90.00
#
_symmetry.space_group_name_H-M   'P 1'
#
loop_
_entity.id
_entity.type
_entity.pdbx_description
1 polymer ?
#
loop_
_entity_poly.entity_id
_entity_poly.type
_entity_poly.pdbx_seq_one_letter_code
_entity_poly.pdbx_strand_id
1 'polypeptide(L)'
;MLICSIILGVLQIIAGIWMFSTPLTTFTSYGYLIIVLFFVTGIFGVVNAIQEKKYGNNFFFSILSLILGFLGMVIPGVAVMNNFIILYMIAGWLLFRALLSFVHAFRAWKYGLRGAQLVLLVLIGILDLICAVIAIRNPVSLAFPLGTLIGFCFIETGISTIVLGFALNKLKKLIDYPL
;
A
#
# COMPACT_ATOMS: atom_id res chain seq x y z
N MET A 1 13.99 25.47 0.43
CA MET A 1 13.70 24.05 0.70
C MET A 1 12.89 23.84 1.97
N LEU A 2 13.26 24.40 3.14
CA LEU A 2 12.54 24.20 4.40
C LEU A 2 11.04 24.55 4.33
N ILE A 3 10.72 25.72 3.78
CA ILE A 3 9.32 26.19 3.67
C ILE A 3 8.49 25.23 2.84
N CYS A 4 9.01 24.74 1.71
CA CYS A 4 8.31 23.77 0.87
C CYS A 4 8.06 22.44 1.59
N SER A 5 9.04 21.94 2.36
CA SER A 5 8.88 20.72 3.16
C SER A 5 7.82 20.89 4.26
N ILE A 6 7.77 22.05 4.91
CA ILE A 6 6.75 22.34 5.93
C ILE A 6 5.36 22.40 5.28
N ILE A 7 5.20 23.13 4.17
CA ILE A 7 3.92 23.25 3.48
C ILE A 7 3.44 21.86 3.02
N LEU A 8 4.32 21.09 2.37
CA LEU A 8 3.97 19.74 1.90
C LEU A 8 3.61 18.82 3.07
N GLY A 9 4.37 18.83 4.15
CA GLY A 9 4.10 18.01 5.32
C GLY A 9 2.78 18.38 6.01
N VAL A 10 2.47 19.67 6.13
CA VAL A 10 1.17 20.13 6.66
C VAL A 10 0.01 19.70 5.76
N LEU A 11 0.15 19.85 4.44
CA LEU A 11 -0.87 19.39 3.48
C LEU A 11 -1.09 17.88 3.58
N GLN A 12 -0.03 17.09 3.72
CA GLN A 12 -0.12 15.63 3.91
C GLN A 12 -0.83 15.27 5.22
N ILE A 13 -0.56 15.99 6.33
CA ILE A 13 -1.24 15.77 7.60
C ILE A 13 -2.73 16.08 7.48
N ILE A 14 -3.10 17.21 6.89
CA ILE A 14 -4.50 17.60 6.67
C ILE A 14 -5.21 16.55 5.80
N ALA A 15 -4.59 16.12 4.70
CA ALA A 15 -5.12 15.08 3.84
C ALA A 15 -5.28 13.75 4.60
N GLY A 16 -4.29 13.37 5.43
CA GLY A 16 -4.34 12.16 6.24
C GLY A 16 -5.47 12.18 7.26
N ILE A 17 -5.72 13.30 7.94
CA ILE A 17 -6.85 13.46 8.86
C ILE A 17 -8.18 13.32 8.11
N TRP A 18 -8.30 13.92 6.93
CA TRP A 18 -9.49 13.77 6.09
C TRP A 18 -9.71 12.32 5.68
N MET A 19 -8.67 11.64 5.20
CA MET A 19 -8.69 10.23 4.80
C MET A 19 -9.04 9.31 5.97
N PHE A 20 -8.53 9.60 7.16
CA PHE A 20 -8.84 8.87 8.39
C PHE A 20 -10.32 9.03 8.78
N SER A 21 -10.91 10.18 8.53
CA SER A 21 -12.33 10.47 8.82
C SER A 21 -13.28 9.83 7.80
N THR A 22 -12.78 9.53 6.58
CA THR A 22 -13.58 8.98 5.47
C THR A 22 -12.94 7.72 4.89
N PRO A 23 -12.79 6.63 5.66
CA PRO A 23 -11.96 5.49 5.25
C PRO A 23 -12.48 4.73 4.04
N LEU A 24 -13.80 4.60 3.88
CA LEU A 24 -14.39 3.90 2.74
C LEU A 24 -14.18 4.67 1.42
N THR A 25 -14.39 5.98 1.43
CA THR A 25 -14.14 6.84 0.26
C THR A 25 -12.67 6.90 -0.07
N THR A 26 -11.81 6.94 0.95
CA THR A 26 -10.35 6.88 0.80
C THR A 26 -9.93 5.60 0.10
N PHE A 27 -10.40 4.44 0.56
CA PHE A 27 -10.09 3.17 -0.06
C PHE A 27 -10.56 3.11 -1.52
N THR A 28 -11.79 3.58 -1.80
CA THR A 28 -12.33 3.62 -3.16
C THR A 28 -11.53 4.52 -4.08
N SER A 29 -11.11 5.69 -3.60
CA SER A 29 -10.28 6.64 -4.34
C SER A 29 -8.90 6.06 -4.67
N TYR A 30 -8.33 5.25 -3.80
CA TYR A 30 -7.07 4.53 -4.07
C TYR A 30 -7.19 3.55 -5.24
N GLY A 31 -8.32 2.87 -5.40
CA GLY A 31 -8.57 2.03 -6.57
C GLY A 31 -8.52 2.81 -7.89
N TYR A 32 -9.08 4.01 -7.92
CA TYR A 32 -8.95 4.91 -9.07
C TYR A 32 -7.51 5.36 -9.30
N LEU A 33 -6.77 5.69 -8.25
CA LEU A 33 -5.37 6.11 -8.35
C LEU A 33 -4.51 4.99 -8.94
N ILE A 34 -4.73 3.74 -8.55
CA ILE A 34 -4.03 2.57 -9.12
C ILE A 34 -4.31 2.45 -10.62
N ILE A 35 -5.55 2.67 -11.05
CA ILE A 35 -5.93 2.65 -12.48
C ILE A 35 -5.19 3.75 -13.25
N VAL A 36 -5.12 4.96 -12.70
CA VAL A 36 -4.35 6.06 -13.30
C VAL A 36 -2.87 5.69 -13.39
N LEU A 37 -2.31 5.08 -12.35
CA LEU A 37 -0.92 4.61 -12.37
C LEU A 37 -0.68 3.54 -13.44
N PHE A 38 -1.60 2.59 -13.62
CA PHE A 38 -1.50 1.61 -14.72
C PHE A 38 -1.51 2.29 -16.09
N PHE A 39 -2.36 3.30 -16.28
CA PHE A 39 -2.40 4.05 -17.52
C PHE A 39 -1.10 4.79 -17.80
N VAL A 40 -0.60 5.53 -16.81
CA VAL A 40 0.65 6.30 -16.92
C VAL A 40 1.85 5.39 -17.12
N THR A 41 1.99 4.31 -16.34
CA THR A 41 3.08 3.34 -16.49
C THR A 41 3.01 2.61 -17.83
N GLY A 42 1.80 2.34 -18.32
CA GLY A 42 1.58 1.77 -19.65
C GLY A 42 2.09 2.69 -20.75
N ILE A 43 1.77 3.98 -20.72
CA ILE A 43 2.28 4.98 -21.68
C ILE A 43 3.80 5.02 -21.66
N PHE A 44 4.42 5.22 -20.48
CA PHE A 44 5.87 5.29 -20.36
C PHE A 44 6.56 4.01 -20.82
N GLY A 45 6.00 2.84 -20.49
CA GLY A 45 6.55 1.55 -20.90
C GLY A 45 6.51 1.34 -22.40
N VAL A 46 5.43 1.75 -23.08
CA VAL A 46 5.32 1.68 -24.56
C VAL A 46 6.30 2.66 -25.21
N VAL A 47 6.39 3.91 -24.71
CA VAL A 47 7.34 4.92 -25.23
C VAL A 47 8.78 4.42 -25.11
N ASN A 48 9.17 3.89 -23.95
CA ASN A 48 10.51 3.37 -23.71
C ASN A 48 10.83 2.17 -24.63
N ALA A 49 9.87 1.25 -24.81
CA ALA A 49 10.06 0.09 -25.68
C ALA A 49 10.25 0.49 -27.16
N ILE A 50 9.55 1.53 -27.61
CA ILE A 50 9.70 2.10 -28.96
C ILE A 50 11.08 2.75 -29.13
N GLN A 51 11.52 3.53 -28.12
CA GLN A 51 12.83 4.20 -28.15
C GLN A 51 13.98 3.18 -28.14
N GLU A 52 13.90 2.16 -27.31
CA GLU A 52 14.93 1.13 -27.18
C GLU A 52 14.85 0.04 -28.28
N LYS A 53 13.79 0.05 -29.11
CA LYS A 53 13.48 -0.98 -30.12
C LYS A 53 13.47 -2.40 -29.54
N LYS A 54 13.13 -2.54 -28.25
CA LYS A 54 13.04 -3.81 -27.53
C LYS A 54 11.59 -4.22 -27.34
N TYR A 55 11.10 -5.05 -28.24
CA TYR A 55 9.73 -5.58 -28.23
C TYR A 55 9.67 -6.94 -27.52
N GLY A 56 9.97 -6.97 -26.23
CA GLY A 56 9.93 -8.19 -25.42
C GLY A 56 8.73 -8.25 -24.47
N ASN A 57 8.81 -9.10 -23.44
CA ASN A 57 7.77 -9.26 -22.41
C ASN A 57 7.36 -7.92 -21.78
N ASN A 58 8.30 -7.00 -21.56
CA ASN A 58 8.02 -5.70 -20.96
C ASN A 58 7.11 -4.84 -21.84
N PHE A 59 7.25 -4.92 -23.17
CA PHE A 59 6.37 -4.23 -24.12
C PHE A 59 4.94 -4.75 -24.04
N PHE A 60 4.78 -6.08 -23.98
CA PHE A 60 3.47 -6.72 -23.83
C PHE A 60 2.78 -6.29 -22.53
N PHE A 61 3.50 -6.31 -21.38
CA PHE A 61 2.96 -5.85 -20.10
C PHE A 61 2.62 -4.37 -20.10
N SER A 62 3.38 -3.53 -20.82
CA SER A 62 3.09 -2.09 -20.95
C SER A 62 1.81 -1.83 -21.73
N ILE A 63 1.59 -2.57 -22.84
CA ILE A 63 0.33 -2.49 -23.60
C ILE A 63 -0.84 -2.97 -22.74
N LEU A 64 -0.66 -4.09 -22.02
CA LEU A 64 -1.71 -4.61 -21.13
C LEU A 64 -2.07 -3.62 -20.03
N SER A 65 -1.07 -2.99 -19.39
CA SER A 65 -1.27 -1.95 -18.38
C SER A 65 -1.99 -0.72 -18.95
N LEU A 66 -1.64 -0.32 -20.17
CA LEU A 66 -2.29 0.81 -20.86
C LEU A 66 -3.76 0.51 -21.15
N ILE A 67 -4.06 -0.69 -21.64
CA ILE A 67 -5.45 -1.12 -21.93
C ILE A 67 -6.25 -1.19 -20.64
N LEU A 68 -5.71 -1.81 -19.58
CA LEU A 68 -6.38 -1.93 -18.28
C LEU A 68 -6.61 -0.56 -17.65
N GLY A 69 -5.62 0.32 -17.71
CA GLY A 69 -5.74 1.70 -17.21
C GLY A 69 -6.81 2.50 -17.97
N PHE A 70 -6.82 2.40 -19.31
CA PHE A 70 -7.82 3.07 -20.14
C PHE A 70 -9.24 2.54 -19.87
N LEU A 71 -9.42 1.23 -19.87
CA LEU A 71 -10.71 0.59 -19.55
C LEU A 71 -11.20 0.99 -18.16
N GLY A 72 -10.29 1.03 -17.18
CA GLY A 72 -10.62 1.42 -15.81
C GLY A 72 -11.07 2.88 -15.67
N MET A 73 -10.54 3.79 -16.51
CA MET A 73 -10.98 5.19 -16.54
C MET A 73 -12.34 5.37 -17.23
N VAL A 74 -12.58 4.63 -18.31
CA VAL A 74 -13.80 4.79 -19.13
C VAL A 74 -14.98 4.06 -18.50
N ILE A 75 -14.76 2.92 -17.85
CA ILE A 75 -15.80 2.08 -17.27
C ILE A 75 -15.70 2.13 -15.73
N PRO A 76 -16.56 2.92 -15.03
CA PRO A 76 -16.54 3.01 -13.56
C PRO A 76 -16.63 1.67 -12.84
N GLY A 77 -17.34 0.69 -13.44
CA GLY A 77 -17.44 -0.68 -12.91
C GLY A 77 -16.09 -1.40 -12.82
N VAL A 78 -15.11 -1.10 -13.68
CA VAL A 78 -13.77 -1.68 -13.62
C VAL A 78 -13.01 -1.18 -12.39
N ALA A 79 -13.17 0.08 -12.01
CA ALA A 79 -12.58 0.63 -10.79
C ALA A 79 -13.12 -0.06 -9.54
N VAL A 80 -14.43 -0.29 -9.47
CA VAL A 80 -15.06 -1.04 -8.38
C VAL A 80 -14.56 -2.48 -8.34
N MET A 81 -14.49 -3.15 -9.50
CA MET A 81 -13.98 -4.52 -9.61
C MET A 81 -12.51 -4.62 -9.18
N ASN A 82 -11.68 -3.63 -9.54
CA ASN A 82 -10.29 -3.55 -9.08
C ASN A 82 -10.19 -3.49 -7.54
N ASN A 83 -11.04 -2.69 -6.89
CA ASN A 83 -11.08 -2.64 -5.42
C ASN A 83 -11.44 -4.01 -4.82
N PHE A 84 -12.41 -4.72 -5.37
CA PHE A 84 -12.74 -6.07 -4.91
C PHE A 84 -11.59 -7.05 -5.12
N ILE A 85 -10.90 -7.01 -6.25
CA ILE A 85 -9.72 -7.84 -6.50
C ILE A 85 -8.65 -7.59 -5.43
N ILE A 86 -8.35 -6.33 -5.09
CA ILE A 86 -7.39 -5.97 -4.04
C ILE A 86 -7.83 -6.57 -2.69
N LEU A 87 -9.10 -6.43 -2.33
CA LEU A 87 -9.63 -6.97 -1.07
C LEU A 87 -9.50 -8.49 -0.99
N TYR A 88 -9.82 -9.21 -2.08
CA TYR A 88 -9.65 -10.67 -2.14
C TYR A 88 -8.17 -11.09 -2.14
N MET A 89 -7.27 -10.33 -2.76
CA MET A 89 -5.83 -10.59 -2.68
C MET A 89 -5.32 -10.46 -1.24
N ILE A 90 -5.79 -9.43 -0.50
CA ILE A 90 -5.42 -9.25 0.91
C ILE A 90 -6.01 -10.38 1.77
N ALA A 91 -7.26 -10.77 1.53
CA ALA A 91 -7.87 -11.90 2.22
C ALA A 91 -7.10 -13.21 2.00
N GLY A 92 -6.69 -13.47 0.74
CA GLY A 92 -5.82 -14.60 0.39
C GLY A 92 -4.45 -14.54 1.08
N TRP A 93 -3.85 -13.36 1.14
CA TRP A 93 -2.59 -13.14 1.86
C TRP A 93 -2.73 -13.42 3.37
N LEU A 94 -3.81 -12.96 4.01
CA LEU A 94 -4.09 -13.25 5.43
C LEU A 94 -4.25 -14.75 5.67
N LEU A 95 -4.94 -15.45 4.78
CA LEU A 95 -5.11 -16.90 4.87
C LEU A 95 -3.76 -17.62 4.73
N PHE A 96 -2.94 -17.22 3.76
CA PHE A 96 -1.60 -17.78 3.58
C PHE A 96 -0.71 -17.51 4.81
N ARG A 97 -0.76 -16.30 5.38
CA ARG A 97 -0.03 -15.93 6.59
C ARG A 97 -0.48 -16.75 7.80
N ALA A 98 -1.78 -17.01 7.95
CA ALA A 98 -2.32 -17.88 8.99
C ALA A 98 -1.74 -19.29 8.88
N LEU A 99 -1.74 -19.88 7.67
CA LEU A 99 -1.15 -21.20 7.44
C LEU A 99 0.33 -21.25 7.79
N LEU A 100 1.10 -20.22 7.38
CA LEU A 100 2.52 -20.13 7.73
C LEU A 100 2.73 -20.03 9.25
N SER A 101 1.92 -19.27 9.96
CA SER A 101 1.99 -19.15 11.42
C SER A 101 1.79 -20.51 12.11
N PHE A 102 0.82 -21.31 11.64
CA PHE A 102 0.63 -22.67 12.16
C PHE A 102 1.81 -23.60 11.84
N VAL A 103 2.36 -23.53 10.64
CA VAL A 103 3.56 -24.31 10.26
C VAL A 103 4.75 -23.91 11.14
N HIS A 104 4.95 -22.62 11.39
CA HIS A 104 6.01 -22.15 12.28
C HIS A 104 5.78 -22.58 13.72
N ALA A 105 4.55 -22.52 14.24
CA ALA A 105 4.21 -22.99 15.57
C ALA A 105 4.47 -24.51 15.71
N PHE A 106 4.09 -25.31 14.71
CA PHE A 106 4.33 -26.76 14.70
C PHE A 106 5.83 -27.09 14.68
N ARG A 107 6.62 -26.37 13.85
CA ARG A 107 8.07 -26.53 13.82
C ARG A 107 8.69 -26.12 15.16
N ALA A 108 8.31 -24.98 15.73
CA ALA A 108 8.80 -24.53 17.03
C ALA A 108 8.53 -25.53 18.14
N TRP A 109 7.32 -26.11 18.15
CA TRP A 109 6.96 -27.18 19.09
C TRP A 109 7.86 -28.43 18.93
N LYS A 110 8.11 -28.84 17.68
CA LYS A 110 8.96 -29.99 17.36
C LYS A 110 10.43 -29.82 17.83
N TYR A 111 10.93 -28.56 17.77
CA TYR A 111 12.28 -28.20 18.24
C TYR A 111 12.35 -27.96 19.76
N GLY A 112 11.28 -28.24 20.51
CA GLY A 112 11.25 -28.12 21.96
C GLY A 112 11.05 -26.71 22.50
N LEU A 113 10.76 -25.73 21.65
CA LEU A 113 10.38 -24.41 22.09
C LEU A 113 9.01 -24.48 22.77
N ARG A 114 9.00 -24.24 24.09
CA ARG A 114 7.79 -24.21 24.92
C ARG A 114 7.69 -22.85 25.60
N GLY A 115 6.48 -22.31 25.71
CA GLY A 115 6.25 -21.06 26.45
C GLY A 115 5.49 -19.99 25.66
N ALA A 116 5.58 -18.73 26.09
CA ALA A 116 4.82 -17.61 25.58
C ALA A 116 4.96 -17.39 24.06
N GLN A 117 6.13 -17.66 23.49
CA GLN A 117 6.39 -17.49 22.05
C GLN A 117 5.55 -18.44 21.18
N LEU A 118 5.41 -19.71 21.60
CA LEU A 118 4.58 -20.67 20.88
C LEU A 118 3.10 -20.29 20.97
N VAL A 119 2.64 -19.87 22.14
CA VAL A 119 1.26 -19.40 22.34
C VAL A 119 0.98 -18.18 21.46
N LEU A 120 1.90 -17.22 21.39
CA LEU A 120 1.76 -16.03 20.52
C LEU A 120 1.66 -16.41 19.04
N LEU A 121 2.49 -17.35 18.54
CA LEU A 121 2.43 -17.80 17.14
C LEU A 121 1.07 -18.43 16.81
N VAL A 122 0.55 -19.27 17.72
CA VAL A 122 -0.77 -19.90 17.54
C VAL A 122 -1.88 -18.85 17.59
N LEU A 123 -1.83 -17.92 18.54
CA LEU A 123 -2.82 -16.83 18.65
C LEU A 123 -2.83 -15.96 17.40
N ILE A 124 -1.66 -15.57 16.88
CA ILE A 124 -1.55 -14.79 15.63
C ILE A 124 -2.15 -15.60 14.48
N GLY A 125 -1.83 -16.90 14.36
CA GLY A 125 -2.40 -17.74 13.31
C GLY A 125 -3.93 -17.86 13.37
N ILE A 126 -4.50 -17.98 14.58
CA ILE A 126 -5.96 -18.01 14.78
C ILE A 126 -6.58 -16.65 14.40
N LEU A 127 -5.98 -15.55 14.85
CA LEU A 127 -6.45 -14.20 14.55
C LEU A 127 -6.45 -13.92 13.05
N ASP A 128 -5.35 -14.23 12.36
CA ASP A 128 -5.23 -14.09 10.90
C ASP A 128 -6.25 -14.96 10.16
N LEU A 129 -6.52 -16.18 10.65
CA LEU A 129 -7.52 -17.06 10.06
C LEU A 129 -8.93 -16.50 10.22
N ILE A 130 -9.28 -16.00 11.40
CA ILE A 130 -10.58 -15.36 11.64
C ILE A 130 -10.75 -14.15 10.72
N CYS A 131 -9.74 -13.28 10.65
CA CYS A 131 -9.74 -12.12 9.77
C CYS A 131 -9.89 -12.52 8.29
N ALA A 132 -9.19 -13.57 7.85
CA ALA A 132 -9.28 -14.08 6.48
C ALA A 132 -10.69 -14.61 6.16
N VAL A 133 -11.31 -15.38 7.06
CA VAL A 133 -12.66 -15.90 6.88
C VAL A 133 -13.69 -14.77 6.81
N ILE A 134 -13.59 -13.77 7.69
CA ILE A 134 -14.47 -12.58 7.66
C ILE A 134 -14.28 -11.84 6.35
N ALA A 135 -13.03 -11.64 5.91
CA ALA A 135 -12.68 -10.94 4.69
C ALA A 135 -13.19 -11.64 3.42
N ILE A 136 -13.14 -12.98 3.37
CA ILE A 136 -13.67 -13.77 2.25
C ILE A 136 -15.20 -13.67 2.19
N ARG A 137 -15.87 -13.72 3.35
CA ARG A 137 -17.34 -13.62 3.41
C ARG A 137 -17.85 -12.21 3.12
N ASN A 138 -17.14 -11.21 3.60
CA ASN A 138 -17.49 -9.81 3.41
C ASN A 138 -16.23 -8.98 3.15
N PRO A 139 -15.76 -8.89 1.89
CA PRO A 139 -14.54 -8.16 1.55
C PRO A 139 -14.60 -6.68 1.90
N VAL A 140 -15.81 -6.09 1.91
CA VAL A 140 -16.00 -4.68 2.28
C VAL A 140 -15.57 -4.41 3.73
N SER A 141 -15.60 -5.43 4.61
CA SER A 141 -15.14 -5.29 5.99
C SER A 141 -13.65 -4.93 6.10
N LEU A 142 -12.84 -5.28 5.09
CA LEU A 142 -11.43 -4.88 5.00
C LEU A 142 -11.23 -3.46 4.47
N ALA A 143 -12.19 -2.91 3.76
CA ALA A 143 -12.06 -1.57 3.15
C ALA A 143 -11.92 -0.49 4.24
N PHE A 144 -12.63 -0.65 5.36
CA PHE A 144 -12.58 0.29 6.47
C PHE A 144 -11.19 0.35 7.13
N PRO A 145 -10.60 -0.76 7.65
CA PRO A 145 -9.27 -0.72 8.24
C PRO A 145 -8.17 -0.36 7.23
N LEU A 146 -8.31 -0.72 5.96
CA LEU A 146 -7.35 -0.30 4.93
C LEU A 146 -7.41 1.20 4.68
N GLY A 147 -8.60 1.78 4.58
CA GLY A 147 -8.77 3.22 4.42
C GLY A 147 -8.23 4.02 5.60
N THR A 148 -8.46 3.55 6.84
CA THR A 148 -7.88 4.19 8.05
C THR A 148 -6.36 4.08 8.09
N LEU A 149 -5.80 2.95 7.69
CA LEU A 149 -4.35 2.73 7.63
C LEU A 149 -3.70 3.66 6.61
N ILE A 150 -4.32 3.85 5.44
CA ILE A 150 -3.86 4.80 4.44
C ILE A 150 -3.82 6.23 5.02
N GLY A 151 -4.89 6.66 5.69
CA GLY A 151 -4.93 7.97 6.34
C GLY A 151 -3.82 8.14 7.39
N PHE A 152 -3.57 7.10 8.20
CA PHE A 152 -2.48 7.09 9.17
C PHE A 152 -1.10 7.22 8.52
N CYS A 153 -0.84 6.46 7.44
CA CYS A 153 0.41 6.57 6.69
C CYS A 153 0.65 7.98 6.11
N PHE A 154 -0.41 8.67 5.68
CA PHE A 154 -0.30 10.06 5.22
C PHE A 154 0.09 11.02 6.35
N ILE A 155 -0.47 10.85 7.55
CA ILE A 155 -0.10 11.64 8.73
C ILE A 155 1.38 11.39 9.09
N GLU A 156 1.80 10.14 9.16
CA GLU A 156 3.18 9.75 9.46
C GLU A 156 4.16 10.33 8.44
N THR A 157 3.84 10.19 7.14
CA THR A 157 4.66 10.73 6.06
C THR A 157 4.75 12.26 6.13
N GLY A 158 3.65 12.93 6.46
CA GLY A 158 3.62 14.38 6.66
C GLY A 158 4.53 14.84 7.79
N ILE A 159 4.47 14.18 8.93
CA ILE A 159 5.38 14.45 10.07
C ILE A 159 6.84 14.22 9.67
N SER A 160 7.12 13.08 9.03
CA SER A 160 8.47 12.73 8.56
C SER A 160 9.02 13.77 7.57
N THR A 161 8.18 14.28 6.67
CA THR A 161 8.55 15.31 5.69
C THR A 161 8.95 16.62 6.37
N ILE A 162 8.21 17.03 7.41
CA ILE A 162 8.54 18.22 8.21
C ILE A 162 9.87 18.03 8.95
N VAL A 163 10.03 16.91 9.66
CA VAL A 163 11.26 16.58 10.40
C VAL A 163 12.47 16.55 9.48
N LEU A 164 12.35 15.91 8.31
CA LEU A 164 13.40 15.86 7.31
C LEU A 164 13.74 17.25 6.79
N GLY A 165 12.76 18.12 6.56
CA GLY A 165 12.96 19.50 6.16
C GLY A 165 13.81 20.29 7.17
N PHE A 166 13.54 20.13 8.46
CA PHE A 166 14.36 20.74 9.54
C PHE A 166 15.78 20.16 9.59
N ALA A 167 15.92 18.84 9.47
CA ALA A 167 17.21 18.17 9.49
C ALA A 167 18.12 18.64 8.33
N LEU A 168 17.57 18.68 7.12
CA LEU A 168 18.30 19.16 5.93
C LEU A 168 18.69 20.64 6.03
N ASN A 169 17.84 21.49 6.58
CA ASN A 169 18.16 22.90 6.78
C ASN A 169 19.25 23.09 7.81
N LYS A 170 19.30 22.27 8.88
CA LYS A 170 20.36 22.28 9.87
C LYS A 170 21.70 21.85 9.25
N LEU A 171 21.70 20.78 8.45
CA LEU A 171 22.89 20.30 7.75
C LEU A 171 23.43 21.36 6.77
N LYS A 172 22.55 22.02 6.01
CA LYS A 172 22.95 23.09 5.11
C LYS A 172 23.66 24.23 5.85
N LYS A 173 23.14 24.68 6.99
CA LYS A 173 23.79 25.73 7.81
C LYS A 173 25.18 25.33 8.32
N LEU A 174 25.39 24.05 8.62
CA LEU A 174 26.71 23.54 9.05
C LEU A 174 27.73 23.50 7.91
N ILE A 175 27.30 23.31 6.66
CA ILE A 175 28.14 23.29 5.48
C ILE A 175 28.48 24.71 5.03
N ASP A 176 27.51 25.63 5.08
CA ASP A 176 27.68 27.03 4.63
C ASP A 176 28.52 27.86 5.62
N TYR A 177 28.75 27.43 6.87
CA TYR A 177 29.59 28.01 7.87
C TYR A 177 30.60 26.97 8.42
N PRO A 178 31.65 26.60 7.66
CA PRO A 178 32.74 25.81 8.23
C PRO A 178 33.45 26.68 9.27
N LEU A 179 33.68 26.13 10.47
CA LEU A 179 34.45 26.72 11.60
C LEU A 179 35.82 27.18 11.16
#